data_04be7a35cdea78cdd9d7e02f1c68d92d
#
_entry.id   04be7a35cdea78cdd9d7e02f1c68d92d
#
_cell.length_a   1.000
_cell.length_b   1.000
_cell.length_c   1.000
_cell.angle_alpha   90.00
_cell.angle_beta   90.00
_cell.angle_gamma   90.00
#
_symmetry.space_group_name_H-M   'P 1'
#
loop_
_entity.id
_entity.type
_entity.pdbx_description
1 polymer ?
#
loop_
_entity_poly.entity_id
_entity_poly.type
_entity_poly.pdbx_seq_one_letter_code
_entity_poly.pdbx_strand_id
1 'polypeptide(L)'
;MGFARLLSASAVGYLLGTVPSADVAARLATGGAVDLRRVGSRNPGGVNAARALGNSFGRAVVVTDVAKGYVACAGGRRIAGDAGAHVAGVAAVLGHCY
;
A
#
# COMPACT_ATOMS: atom_id res chain seq x y z
N MET A 1 1.75 28.64 0.07
CA MET A 1 1.40 27.43 -0.57
C MET A 1 1.97 26.23 0.19
N GLY A 2 3.06 26.26 0.56
CA GLY A 2 3.89 25.25 1.00
C GLY A 2 3.35 24.28 2.01
N PHE A 3 3.31 24.66 3.27
CA PHE A 3 3.18 23.66 4.34
C PHE A 3 1.83 22.96 4.37
N ALA A 4 0.74 23.70 4.20
CA ALA A 4 -0.60 23.10 4.21
C ALA A 4 -0.80 22.11 3.06
N ARG A 5 -0.28 22.43 1.87
CA ARG A 5 -0.36 21.53 0.72
C ARG A 5 0.52 20.30 0.90
N LEU A 6 1.70 20.45 1.48
CA LEU A 6 2.57 19.31 1.80
C LEU A 6 1.93 18.41 2.84
N LEU A 7 1.28 18.95 3.85
CA LEU A 7 0.52 18.16 4.83
C LEU A 7 -0.61 17.39 4.16
N SER A 8 -1.35 18.04 3.28
CA SER A 8 -2.44 17.38 2.54
C SER A 8 -1.92 16.26 1.65
N ALA A 9 -0.81 16.49 0.94
CA ALA A 9 -0.17 15.46 0.12
C ALA A 9 0.30 14.27 0.98
N SER A 10 0.89 14.55 2.13
CA SER A 10 1.34 13.51 3.06
C SER A 10 0.16 12.70 3.61
N ALA A 11 -0.94 13.35 3.98
CA ALA A 11 -2.13 12.67 4.47
C ALA A 11 -2.74 11.75 3.42
N VAL A 12 -2.87 12.23 2.19
CA VAL A 12 -3.38 11.43 1.07
C VAL A 12 -2.47 10.23 0.81
N GLY A 13 -1.16 10.45 0.78
CA GLY A 13 -0.19 9.38 0.56
C GLY A 13 -0.26 8.33 1.65
N TYR A 14 -0.29 8.75 2.91
CA TYR A 14 -0.38 7.83 4.04
C TYR A 14 -1.65 6.97 3.97
N LEU A 15 -2.80 7.59 3.75
CA LEU A 15 -4.08 6.88 3.67
C LEU A 15 -4.09 5.87 2.52
N LEU A 16 -3.56 6.24 1.35
CA LEU A 16 -3.44 5.30 0.23
C LEU A 16 -2.51 4.14 0.58
N GLY A 17 -1.41 4.42 1.27
CA GLY A 17 -0.47 3.40 1.72
C GLY A 17 -1.09 2.41 2.70
N THR A 18 -2.05 2.82 3.50
CA THR A 18 -2.70 1.94 4.47
C THR A 18 -3.64 0.91 3.85
N VAL A 19 -3.93 0.98 2.55
CA VAL A 19 -4.79 -0.01 1.88
C VAL A 19 -4.17 -1.39 2.05
N PRO A 20 -4.86 -2.34 2.74
CA PRO A 20 -4.27 -3.62 3.12
C PRO A 20 -4.43 -4.66 2.00
N SER A 21 -3.68 -4.49 0.92
CA SER A 21 -3.80 -5.30 -0.30
C SER A 21 -3.69 -6.79 -0.03
N ALA A 22 -2.70 -7.20 0.77
CA ALA A 22 -2.47 -8.60 1.08
C ALA A 22 -3.59 -9.18 1.95
N ASP A 23 -4.07 -8.42 2.93
CA ASP A 23 -5.16 -8.86 3.79
C ASP A 23 -6.47 -9.01 3.00
N VAL A 24 -6.72 -8.08 2.07
CA VAL A 24 -7.88 -8.17 1.16
C VAL A 24 -7.76 -9.41 0.27
N ALA A 25 -6.58 -9.66 -0.29
CA ALA A 25 -6.34 -10.84 -1.11
C ALA A 25 -6.59 -12.14 -0.33
N ALA A 26 -6.11 -12.19 0.92
CA ALA A 26 -6.32 -13.36 1.79
C ALA A 26 -7.81 -13.59 2.06
N ARG A 27 -8.57 -12.54 2.31
CA ARG A 27 -10.01 -12.64 2.50
C ARG A 27 -10.74 -13.11 1.25
N LEU A 28 -10.38 -12.57 0.09
CA LEU A 28 -11.00 -12.96 -1.17
C LEU A 28 -10.68 -14.40 -1.54
N ALA A 29 -9.45 -14.86 -1.27
CA ALA A 29 -9.02 -16.20 -1.61
C ALA A 29 -9.55 -17.26 -0.67
N THR A 30 -9.67 -16.96 0.62
CA THR A 30 -9.93 -17.99 1.65
C THR A 30 -11.17 -17.74 2.51
N GLY A 31 -11.88 -16.63 2.27
CA GLY A 31 -13.03 -16.28 3.09
C GLY A 31 -12.69 -15.97 4.55
N GLY A 32 -11.44 -15.62 4.83
CA GLY A 32 -10.99 -15.33 6.18
C GLY A 32 -10.30 -16.50 6.89
N ALA A 33 -10.18 -17.66 6.24
CA ALA A 33 -9.54 -18.83 6.83
C ALA A 33 -8.02 -18.66 7.01
N VAL A 34 -7.37 -17.88 6.13
CA VAL A 34 -5.94 -17.59 6.21
C VAL A 34 -5.75 -16.11 6.55
N ASP A 35 -4.93 -15.87 7.59
CA ASP A 35 -4.50 -14.54 7.97
C ASP A 35 -2.98 -14.46 7.74
N LEU A 36 -2.55 -13.62 6.80
CA LEU A 36 -1.15 -13.50 6.43
C LEU A 36 -0.27 -12.96 7.56
N ARG A 37 -0.88 -12.34 8.57
CA ARG A 37 -0.15 -11.86 9.76
C ARG A 37 0.18 -12.99 10.73
N ARG A 38 -0.37 -14.18 10.51
CA ARG A 38 -0.23 -15.34 11.40
C ARG A 38 0.46 -16.53 10.74
N VAL A 39 0.69 -16.49 9.44
CA VAL A 39 1.27 -17.61 8.70
C VAL A 39 2.56 -17.21 7.99
N GLY A 40 3.42 -18.16 7.73
CA GLY A 40 4.68 -17.98 7.04
C GLY A 40 5.55 -16.93 7.72
N SER A 41 5.96 -15.92 6.99
CA SER A 41 6.77 -14.80 7.51
C SER A 41 6.01 -13.86 8.44
N ARG A 42 4.70 -14.01 8.52
CA ARG A 42 3.78 -13.12 9.26
C ARG A 42 3.73 -11.70 8.70
N ASN A 43 4.38 -11.48 7.58
CA ASN A 43 4.34 -10.20 6.87
C ASN A 43 3.25 -10.25 5.79
N PRO A 44 2.26 -9.34 5.82
CA PRO A 44 1.20 -9.30 4.80
C PRO A 44 1.71 -8.66 3.51
N GLY A 45 2.64 -9.30 2.83
CA GLY A 45 3.24 -8.86 1.59
C GLY A 45 3.09 -9.86 0.46
N GLY A 46 3.57 -9.49 -0.73
CA GLY A 46 3.42 -10.30 -1.94
C GLY A 46 4.07 -11.68 -1.84
N VAL A 47 5.25 -11.77 -1.23
CA VAL A 47 5.95 -13.06 -1.09
C VAL A 47 5.18 -14.02 -0.18
N ASN A 48 4.73 -13.52 0.97
CA ASN A 48 3.94 -14.33 1.90
C ASN A 48 2.58 -14.70 1.31
N ALA A 49 1.95 -13.77 0.60
CA ALA A 49 0.71 -14.03 -0.12
C ALA A 49 0.90 -15.11 -1.20
N ALA A 50 2.00 -15.07 -1.94
CA ALA A 50 2.30 -16.08 -2.95
C ALA A 50 2.44 -17.46 -2.33
N ARG A 51 3.11 -17.56 -1.19
CA ARG A 51 3.29 -18.83 -0.48
C ARG A 51 2.00 -19.39 0.08
N ALA A 52 1.18 -18.52 0.68
CA ALA A 52 -0.05 -18.94 1.37
C ALA A 52 -1.25 -19.08 0.43
N LEU A 53 -1.36 -18.24 -0.60
CA LEU A 53 -2.53 -18.11 -1.46
C LEU A 53 -2.28 -18.50 -2.91
N GLY A 54 -1.02 -18.71 -3.30
CA GLY A 54 -0.62 -19.00 -4.67
C GLY A 54 -0.05 -17.80 -5.39
N ASN A 55 0.68 -18.07 -6.49
CA ASN A 55 1.44 -17.03 -7.20
C ASN A 55 0.56 -15.95 -7.83
N SER A 56 -0.65 -16.30 -8.29
CA SER A 56 -1.57 -15.31 -8.87
C SER A 56 -1.96 -14.25 -7.85
N PHE A 57 -2.31 -14.65 -6.63
CA PHE A 57 -2.63 -13.72 -5.56
C PHE A 57 -1.40 -12.93 -5.10
N GLY A 58 -0.23 -13.57 -5.04
CA GLY A 58 1.02 -12.89 -4.71
C GLY A 58 1.33 -11.78 -5.71
N ARG A 59 1.22 -12.05 -7.00
CA ARG A 59 1.41 -11.04 -8.05
C ARG A 59 0.39 -9.91 -7.95
N ALA A 60 -0.88 -10.25 -7.70
CA ALA A 60 -1.93 -9.24 -7.53
C ALA A 60 -1.63 -8.30 -6.34
N VAL A 61 -1.13 -8.83 -5.24
CA VAL A 61 -0.72 -8.03 -4.09
C VAL A 61 0.43 -7.08 -4.46
N VAL A 62 1.46 -7.57 -5.13
CA VAL A 62 2.59 -6.74 -5.56
C VAL A 62 2.13 -5.63 -6.49
N VAL A 63 1.31 -5.96 -7.50
CA VAL A 63 0.80 -4.97 -8.45
C VAL A 63 -0.04 -3.91 -7.72
N THR A 64 -0.90 -4.32 -6.80
CA THR A 64 -1.73 -3.38 -6.03
C THR A 64 -0.87 -2.48 -5.14
N ASP A 65 0.15 -3.03 -4.48
CA ASP A 65 1.05 -2.25 -3.64
C ASP A 65 1.84 -1.22 -4.47
N VAL A 66 2.32 -1.61 -5.65
CA VAL A 66 2.98 -0.67 -6.56
C VAL A 66 2.00 0.39 -7.05
N ALA A 67 0.78 -0.02 -7.42
CA ALA A 67 -0.24 0.90 -7.91
C ALA A 67 -0.62 1.93 -6.86
N LYS A 68 -0.80 1.54 -5.60
CA LYS A 68 -1.13 2.50 -4.54
C LYS A 68 -0.02 3.51 -4.31
N GLY A 69 1.24 3.09 -4.40
CA GLY A 69 2.38 4.01 -4.32
C GLY A 69 2.41 5.00 -5.49
N TYR A 70 2.15 4.52 -6.69
CA TYR A 70 2.07 5.37 -7.89
C TYR A 70 0.96 6.41 -7.75
N VAL A 71 -0.23 5.98 -7.34
CA VAL A 71 -1.38 6.88 -7.16
C VAL A 71 -1.09 7.92 -6.07
N ALA A 72 -0.41 7.51 -4.98
CA ALA A 72 -0.01 8.44 -3.93
C ALA A 72 0.91 9.53 -4.46
N CYS A 73 1.92 9.16 -5.23
CA CYS A 73 2.84 10.12 -5.83
C CYS A 73 2.12 11.05 -6.82
N ALA A 74 1.27 10.52 -7.66
CA ALA A 74 0.50 11.31 -8.64
C ALA A 74 -0.45 12.28 -7.94
N GLY A 75 -1.15 11.84 -6.90
CA GLY A 75 -2.01 12.69 -6.08
C GLY A 75 -1.25 13.78 -5.37
N GLY A 76 -0.12 13.42 -4.77
CA GLY A 76 0.76 14.38 -4.10
C GLY A 76 1.30 15.45 -5.07
N ARG A 77 1.64 15.05 -6.29
CA ARG A 77 2.10 15.97 -7.32
C ARG A 77 1.02 16.99 -7.69
N ARG A 78 -0.21 16.55 -7.80
CA ARG A 78 -1.34 17.45 -8.07
C ARG A 78 -1.58 18.45 -6.94
N ILE A 79 -1.38 18.02 -5.70
CA ILE A 79 -1.63 18.85 -4.52
C ILE A 79 -0.51 19.87 -4.31
N ALA A 80 0.75 19.47 -4.45
CA ALA A 80 1.89 20.29 -4.04
C ALA A 80 3.13 20.14 -4.95
N GLY A 81 2.95 19.78 -6.21
CA GLY A 81 4.05 19.66 -7.18
C GLY A 81 5.02 18.54 -6.86
N ASP A 82 6.28 18.69 -7.28
CA ASP A 82 7.30 17.65 -7.09
C ASP A 82 7.55 17.33 -5.62
N ALA A 83 7.59 18.34 -4.78
CA ALA A 83 7.72 18.13 -3.32
C ALA A 83 6.53 17.33 -2.79
N GLY A 84 5.33 17.60 -3.28
CA GLY A 84 4.12 16.85 -2.93
C GLY A 84 4.21 15.39 -3.34
N ALA A 85 4.74 15.11 -4.53
CA ALA A 85 4.95 13.73 -4.97
C ALA A 85 5.89 12.98 -4.05
N HIS A 86 6.99 13.61 -3.65
CA HIS A 86 7.98 12.98 -2.77
C HIS A 86 7.43 12.71 -1.38
N VAL A 87 6.79 13.70 -0.74
CA VAL A 87 6.25 13.50 0.61
C VAL A 87 5.09 12.50 0.63
N ALA A 88 4.25 12.51 -0.41
CA ALA A 88 3.16 11.54 -0.52
C ALA A 88 3.69 10.13 -0.73
N GLY A 89 4.74 9.96 -1.53
CA GLY A 89 5.39 8.67 -1.74
C GLY A 89 5.99 8.11 -0.45
N VAL A 90 6.73 8.94 0.29
CA VAL A 90 7.28 8.54 1.59
C VAL A 90 6.16 8.21 2.57
N ALA A 91 5.12 9.03 2.63
CA ALA A 91 3.99 8.79 3.51
C ALA A 91 3.26 7.49 3.15
N ALA A 92 3.15 7.17 1.87
CA ALA A 92 2.54 5.90 1.42
C ALA A 92 3.35 4.69 1.89
N VAL A 93 4.68 4.77 1.86
CA VAL A 93 5.54 3.70 2.41
C VAL A 93 5.28 3.54 3.90
N LEU A 94 5.21 4.64 4.65
CA LEU A 94 4.90 4.59 6.08
C LEU A 94 3.52 3.99 6.34
N GLY A 95 2.51 4.37 5.55
CA GLY A 95 1.17 3.81 5.64
C GLY A 95 1.13 2.31 5.32
N HIS A 96 1.93 1.89 4.35
CA HIS A 96 2.06 0.48 4.00
C HIS A 96 2.68 -0.34 5.14
N CYS A 97 3.68 0.22 5.83
CA CYS A 97 4.35 -0.46 6.94
C CYS A 97 3.52 -0.49 8.22
N TYR A 98 2.75 0.52 8.45
CA TYR A 98 2.01 0.75 9.69
C TYR A 98 0.52 1.01 9.43
#